data_73b5cf56f3911703701257f1e70591be
#
_entry.id   73b5cf56f3911703701257f1e70591be
#
_cell.length_a   1.000
_cell.length_b   1.000
_cell.length_c   1.000
_cell.angle_alpha   90.00
_cell.angle_beta   90.00
_cell.angle_gamma   90.00
#
_symmetry.space_group_name_H-M   'P 1'
#
loop_
_entity.id
_entity.type
_entity.pdbx_description
1 polymer ?
#
loop_
_entity_poly.entity_id
_entity_poly.type
_entity_poly.pdbx_seq_one_letter_code
_entity_poly.pdbx_strand_id
1 'polypeptide(L)'
;DDLTPEHPDKRSVMETSANEIETRVVDMIAPIGKGQRGLIVSPPRAGKTFLMQKMAKAVLTNYPDAYVIMLLIDERPEEVTDMERQIKGPNCEVISSTFDETSARHVQVSEMVIEKAKRMVEYGRDVVIFLDSITRLARAWNAECPHSGKILSGGIDANAMQRPKRFFGSARRVQEGGSLTIIATALIDTGSRMDEVIFEEFKGTGNQE
;
A
#
# COMPACT_ATOMS: atom_id res chain seq x y z
N ASP A 1 -14.08 -15.04 -6.02
CA ASP A 1 -13.26 -15.44 -7.20
C ASP A 1 -14.02 -15.38 -8.53
N ASP A 2 -15.31 -15.04 -8.51
CA ASP A 2 -16.15 -14.99 -9.72
C ASP A 2 -16.22 -13.58 -10.35
N LEU A 3 -15.50 -12.60 -9.79
CA LEU A 3 -15.48 -11.23 -10.28
C LEU A 3 -14.50 -11.06 -11.43
N THR A 4 -14.92 -10.35 -12.48
CA THR A 4 -14.15 -10.15 -13.71
C THR A 4 -13.17 -8.98 -13.54
N PRO A 5 -11.84 -9.21 -13.57
CA PRO A 5 -10.85 -8.14 -13.45
C PRO A 5 -10.79 -7.26 -14.70
N GLU A 6 -10.67 -5.95 -14.49
CA GLU A 6 -10.48 -4.95 -15.55
C GLU A 6 -9.18 -4.14 -15.34
N HIS A 7 -8.73 -3.49 -16.40
CA HIS A 7 -7.62 -2.55 -16.32
C HIS A 7 -8.01 -1.30 -15.51
N PRO A 8 -7.04 -0.64 -14.84
CA PRO A 8 -7.26 0.58 -14.05
C PRO A 8 -7.38 1.83 -14.95
N ASP A 9 -8.30 1.81 -15.89
CA ASP A 9 -8.53 2.86 -16.91
C ASP A 9 -9.31 4.07 -16.38
N LYS A 10 -10.03 3.90 -15.26
CA LYS A 10 -10.72 5.01 -14.59
C LYS A 10 -9.75 5.76 -13.70
N ARG A 11 -9.33 6.94 -14.13
CA ARG A 11 -8.41 7.80 -13.38
C ARG A 11 -9.00 8.23 -12.03
N SER A 12 -8.16 8.21 -11.00
CA SER A 12 -8.39 8.83 -9.71
C SER A 12 -7.64 10.16 -9.64
N VAL A 13 -8.37 11.26 -9.74
CA VAL A 13 -7.77 12.61 -9.72
C VAL A 13 -7.30 12.93 -8.30
N MET A 14 -6.02 13.32 -8.15
CA MET A 14 -5.41 13.70 -6.87
C MET A 14 -5.36 15.23 -6.67
N GLU A 15 -5.52 16.01 -7.71
CA GLU A 15 -5.61 17.47 -7.60
C GLU A 15 -6.86 17.90 -6.85
N THR A 16 -6.70 18.71 -5.81
CA THR A 16 -7.81 19.28 -5.01
C THR A 16 -7.87 20.80 -5.11
N SER A 17 -6.71 21.46 -5.14
CA SER A 17 -6.61 22.90 -5.27
C SER A 17 -5.30 23.30 -5.96
N ALA A 18 -5.25 24.55 -6.45
CA ALA A 18 -4.07 25.09 -7.11
C ALA A 18 -2.81 25.12 -6.22
N ASN A 19 -2.99 25.16 -4.91
CA ASN A 19 -1.90 25.25 -3.92
C ASN A 19 -1.34 23.86 -3.51
N GLU A 20 -2.02 22.77 -3.86
CA GLU A 20 -1.60 21.40 -3.55
C GLU A 20 -0.71 20.88 -4.69
N ILE A 21 0.54 21.36 -4.71
CA ILE A 21 1.48 21.11 -5.82
C ILE A 21 1.83 19.62 -5.89
N GLU A 22 2.02 18.94 -4.76
CA GLU A 22 2.45 17.55 -4.70
C GLU A 22 1.46 16.61 -5.41
N THR A 23 0.17 16.76 -5.12
CA THR A 23 -0.87 15.92 -5.75
C THR A 23 -1.09 16.25 -7.21
N ARG A 24 -0.88 17.53 -7.61
CA ARG A 24 -0.90 17.92 -9.02
C ARG A 24 0.26 17.30 -9.80
N VAL A 25 1.45 17.25 -9.20
CA VAL A 25 2.62 16.59 -9.80
C VAL A 25 2.34 15.10 -10.00
N VAL A 26 1.74 14.43 -9.02
CA VAL A 26 1.31 13.03 -9.17
C VAL A 26 0.38 12.86 -10.37
N ASP A 27 -0.62 13.70 -10.49
CA ASP A 27 -1.57 13.65 -11.61
C ASP A 27 -0.94 13.88 -12.99
N MET A 28 0.13 14.68 -13.05
CA MET A 28 0.82 15.00 -14.30
C MET A 28 1.83 13.92 -14.71
N ILE A 29 2.55 13.36 -13.75
CA ILE A 29 3.69 12.46 -14.03
C ILE A 29 3.30 11.00 -13.91
N ALA A 30 2.51 10.66 -12.88
CA ALA A 30 2.16 9.30 -12.52
C ALA A 30 0.66 9.20 -12.15
N PRO A 31 -0.25 9.40 -13.12
CA PRO A 31 -1.69 9.36 -12.85
C PRO A 31 -2.13 7.99 -12.34
N ILE A 32 -2.95 7.98 -11.31
CA ILE A 32 -3.43 6.76 -10.65
C ILE A 32 -4.80 6.38 -11.20
N GLY A 33 -4.96 5.11 -11.55
CA GLY A 33 -6.26 4.52 -11.91
C GLY A 33 -6.89 3.75 -10.74
N LYS A 34 -8.22 3.63 -10.76
CA LYS A 34 -8.92 2.74 -9.82
C LYS A 34 -8.53 1.29 -10.08
N GLY A 35 -8.01 0.62 -9.06
CA GLY A 35 -7.45 -0.73 -9.19
C GLY A 35 -5.93 -0.76 -9.44
N GLN A 36 -5.27 0.39 -9.38
CA GLN A 36 -3.82 0.53 -9.57
C GLN A 36 -3.01 -0.15 -8.48
N ARG A 37 -1.84 -0.67 -8.87
CA ARG A 37 -0.77 -1.12 -7.99
C ARG A 37 0.39 -0.12 -8.10
N GLY A 38 0.41 0.87 -7.22
CA GLY A 38 1.41 1.94 -7.24
C GLY A 38 2.49 1.76 -6.17
N LEU A 39 3.73 2.08 -6.52
CA LEU A 39 4.84 2.17 -5.60
C LEU A 39 5.31 3.63 -5.48
N ILE A 40 5.44 4.09 -4.24
CA ILE A 40 6.15 5.32 -3.90
C ILE A 40 7.55 4.90 -3.45
N VAL A 41 8.50 5.03 -4.35
CA VAL A 41 9.89 4.61 -4.12
C VAL A 41 10.67 5.78 -3.55
N SER A 42 11.29 5.59 -2.40
CA SER A 42 12.06 6.65 -1.76
C SER A 42 13.14 6.13 -0.82
N PRO A 43 14.26 6.84 -0.67
CA PRO A 43 15.15 6.63 0.45
C PRO A 43 14.47 7.01 1.78
N PRO A 44 15.00 6.56 2.93
CA PRO A 44 14.49 6.98 4.23
C PRO A 44 14.49 8.51 4.38
N ARG A 45 13.49 9.05 5.05
CA ARG A 45 13.32 10.49 5.37
C ARG A 45 13.16 11.41 4.14
N ALA A 46 12.69 10.89 3.01
CA ALA A 46 12.48 11.66 1.79
C ALA A 46 11.07 12.28 1.65
N GLY A 47 10.26 12.26 2.72
CA GLY A 47 8.91 12.86 2.70
C GLY A 47 7.81 11.94 2.19
N LYS A 48 8.05 10.63 2.06
CA LYS A 48 7.06 9.64 1.59
C LYS A 48 5.73 9.69 2.36
N THR A 49 5.80 9.78 3.69
CA THR A 49 4.63 9.81 4.58
C THR A 49 3.79 11.07 4.33
N PHE A 50 4.45 12.21 4.13
CA PHE A 50 3.78 13.46 3.78
C PHE A 50 3.04 13.37 2.44
N LEU A 51 3.67 12.81 1.42
CA LEU A 51 3.04 12.59 0.12
C LEU A 51 1.82 11.67 0.24
N MET A 52 1.95 10.56 0.97
CA MET A 52 0.82 9.65 1.22
C MET A 52 -0.35 10.32 1.93
N GLN A 53 -0.08 11.16 2.93
CA GLN A 53 -1.12 11.94 3.63
C GLN A 53 -1.85 12.87 2.67
N LYS A 54 -1.12 13.56 1.80
CA LYS A 54 -1.69 14.44 0.77
C LYS A 54 -2.58 13.66 -0.21
N MET A 55 -2.10 12.53 -0.69
CA MET A 55 -2.87 11.67 -1.60
C MET A 55 -4.12 11.10 -0.93
N ALA A 56 -4.03 10.64 0.32
CA ALA A 56 -5.19 10.14 1.07
C ALA A 56 -6.25 11.23 1.28
N LYS A 57 -5.85 12.45 1.65
CA LYS A 57 -6.75 13.60 1.76
C LYS A 57 -7.40 13.95 0.41
N ALA A 58 -6.63 13.87 -0.68
CA ALA A 58 -7.15 14.10 -2.03
C ALA A 58 -8.23 13.09 -2.41
N VAL A 59 -8.02 11.80 -2.13
CA VAL A 59 -9.04 10.76 -2.36
C VAL A 59 -10.29 11.03 -1.55
N LEU A 60 -10.17 11.33 -0.26
CA LEU A 60 -11.31 11.63 0.61
C LEU A 60 -12.09 12.87 0.18
N THR A 61 -11.41 13.87 -0.39
CA THR A 61 -12.02 15.10 -0.89
C THR A 61 -12.73 14.88 -2.23
N ASN A 62 -12.06 14.23 -3.18
CA ASN A 62 -12.55 14.09 -4.55
C ASN A 62 -13.53 12.92 -4.71
N TYR A 63 -13.44 11.90 -3.83
CA TYR A 63 -14.24 10.68 -3.87
C TYR A 63 -14.79 10.36 -2.48
N PRO A 64 -15.80 11.11 -1.99
CA PRO A 64 -16.31 10.97 -0.62
C PRO A 64 -16.92 9.58 -0.34
N ASP A 65 -17.32 8.83 -1.37
CA ASP A 65 -17.86 7.48 -1.25
C ASP A 65 -16.76 6.39 -1.23
N ALA A 66 -15.53 6.74 -1.60
CA ALA A 66 -14.40 5.82 -1.53
C ALA A 66 -13.98 5.58 -0.09
N TYR A 67 -13.52 4.35 0.19
CA TYR A 67 -13.03 3.99 1.52
C TYR A 67 -11.50 3.96 1.54
N VAL A 68 -10.90 4.73 2.44
CA VAL A 68 -9.44 4.87 2.55
C VAL A 68 -8.95 4.13 3.79
N ILE A 69 -7.99 3.25 3.62
CA ILE A 69 -7.29 2.57 4.71
C ILE A 69 -5.82 3.00 4.69
N MET A 70 -5.37 3.61 5.78
CA MET A 70 -3.95 3.85 6.03
C MET A 70 -3.40 2.67 6.82
N LEU A 71 -2.59 1.83 6.21
CA LEU A 71 -1.97 0.66 6.85
C LEU A 71 -0.50 0.94 7.16
N LEU A 72 -0.18 1.05 8.44
CA LEU A 72 1.15 1.37 8.94
C LEU A 72 1.77 0.14 9.58
N ILE A 73 2.85 -0.38 8.99
CA ILE A 73 3.52 -1.59 9.45
C ILE A 73 4.94 -1.25 9.89
N ASP A 74 5.27 -1.63 11.14
CA ASP A 74 6.57 -1.42 11.77
C ASP A 74 6.94 0.08 11.84
N GLU A 75 5.93 0.94 11.99
CA GLU A 75 6.09 2.38 12.19
C GLU A 75 6.09 2.72 13.69
N ARG A 76 6.53 3.93 14.02
CA ARG A 76 6.59 4.40 15.40
C ARG A 76 5.20 4.81 15.89
N PRO A 77 4.87 4.60 17.19
CA PRO A 77 3.58 4.99 17.74
C PRO A 77 3.22 6.47 17.54
N GLU A 78 4.21 7.37 17.64
CA GLU A 78 4.00 8.80 17.40
C GLU A 78 3.65 9.12 15.95
N GLU A 79 4.19 8.37 14.97
CA GLU A 79 3.86 8.51 13.56
C GLU A 79 2.43 8.01 13.28
N VAL A 80 2.02 6.95 13.96
CA VAL A 80 0.62 6.45 13.90
C VAL A 80 -0.34 7.51 14.44
N THR A 81 -0.07 8.07 15.62
CA THR A 81 -0.88 9.12 16.22
C THR A 81 -0.99 10.37 15.33
N ASP A 82 0.10 10.75 14.69
CA ASP A 82 0.10 11.88 13.75
C ASP A 82 -0.78 11.57 12.52
N MET A 83 -0.67 10.36 11.97
CA MET A 83 -1.51 9.92 10.85
C MET A 83 -3.00 9.96 11.22
N GLU A 84 -3.38 9.46 12.40
CA GLU A 84 -4.76 9.48 12.90
C GLU A 84 -5.30 10.91 13.08
N ARG A 85 -4.43 11.86 13.43
CA ARG A 85 -4.80 13.27 13.54
C ARG A 85 -4.98 13.94 12.19
N GLN A 86 -4.18 13.55 11.21
CA GLN A 86 -4.15 14.15 9.87
C GLN A 86 -5.23 13.59 8.94
N ILE A 87 -5.52 12.30 9.05
CA ILE A 87 -6.47 11.59 8.18
C ILE A 87 -7.72 11.25 8.98
N LYS A 88 -8.79 11.98 8.73
CA LYS A 88 -10.08 11.82 9.42
C LYS A 88 -11.23 11.89 8.44
N GLY A 89 -12.26 11.11 8.70
CA GLY A 89 -13.50 11.12 7.93
C GLY A 89 -14.35 9.87 8.19
N PRO A 90 -15.59 9.87 7.74
CA PRO A 90 -16.49 8.73 7.95
C PRO A 90 -16.09 7.49 7.14
N ASN A 91 -15.38 7.69 6.03
CA ASN A 91 -14.95 6.65 5.12
C ASN A 91 -13.43 6.46 5.14
N CYS A 92 -12.79 6.62 6.30
CA CYS A 92 -11.36 6.33 6.43
C CYS A 92 -11.04 5.72 7.79
N GLU A 93 -9.96 4.95 7.83
CA GLU A 93 -9.41 4.41 9.05
C GLU A 93 -7.88 4.32 8.96
N VAL A 94 -7.23 4.42 10.10
CA VAL A 94 -5.80 4.16 10.27
C VAL A 94 -5.66 2.86 11.04
N ILE A 95 -5.00 1.88 10.44
CA ILE A 95 -4.71 0.57 11.04
C ILE A 95 -3.20 0.43 11.12
N SER A 96 -2.70 0.04 12.27
CA SER A 96 -1.26 -0.06 12.50
C SER A 96 -0.87 -1.34 13.21
N SER A 97 0.39 -1.70 12.99
CA SER A 97 1.15 -2.62 13.82
C SER A 97 2.52 -2.00 13.99
N THR A 98 2.80 -1.52 15.19
CA THR A 98 3.96 -0.69 15.52
C THR A 98 5.24 -1.50 15.69
N PHE A 99 6.40 -0.85 15.66
CA PHE A 99 7.72 -1.51 15.65
C PHE A 99 8.01 -2.40 16.88
N ASP A 100 7.29 -2.19 17.96
CA ASP A 100 7.37 -2.97 19.21
C ASP A 100 6.52 -4.26 19.17
N GLU A 101 5.69 -4.45 18.13
CA GLU A 101 4.94 -5.67 17.92
C GLU A 101 5.75 -6.72 17.14
N THR A 102 5.29 -7.96 17.18
CA THR A 102 5.96 -9.10 16.51
C THR A 102 5.71 -9.13 15.01
N SER A 103 6.60 -9.77 14.26
CA SER A 103 6.42 -10.03 12.83
C SER A 103 5.10 -10.76 12.53
N ALA A 104 4.73 -11.72 13.37
CA ALA A 104 3.44 -12.43 13.26
C ALA A 104 2.25 -11.46 13.33
N ARG A 105 2.32 -10.44 14.20
CA ARG A 105 1.28 -9.42 14.31
C ARG A 105 1.20 -8.54 13.07
N HIS A 106 2.34 -8.13 12.51
CA HIS A 106 2.40 -7.38 11.25
C HIS A 106 1.71 -8.14 10.11
N VAL A 107 2.01 -9.42 9.99
CA VAL A 107 1.38 -10.31 8.99
C VAL A 107 -0.12 -10.43 9.23
N GLN A 108 -0.55 -10.74 10.45
CA GLN A 108 -1.96 -10.90 10.81
C GLN A 108 -2.79 -9.64 10.50
N VAL A 109 -2.29 -8.46 10.88
CA VAL A 109 -2.99 -7.19 10.63
C VAL A 109 -3.13 -6.95 9.13
N SER A 110 -2.08 -7.18 8.35
CA SER A 110 -2.13 -6.99 6.90
C SER A 110 -3.10 -7.95 6.21
N GLU A 111 -3.15 -9.21 6.62
CA GLU A 111 -4.09 -10.20 6.10
C GLU A 111 -5.54 -9.84 6.44
N MET A 112 -5.79 -9.35 7.64
CA MET A 112 -7.12 -8.86 8.03
C MET A 112 -7.56 -7.66 7.19
N VAL A 113 -6.67 -6.71 6.95
CA VAL A 113 -6.96 -5.51 6.15
C VAL A 113 -7.29 -5.88 4.71
N ILE A 114 -6.51 -6.75 4.08
CA ILE A 114 -6.75 -7.12 2.68
C ILE A 114 -8.06 -7.89 2.52
N GLU A 115 -8.39 -8.78 3.45
CA GLU A 115 -9.66 -9.52 3.41
C GLU A 115 -10.86 -8.59 3.65
N LYS A 116 -10.76 -7.64 4.57
CA LYS A 116 -11.77 -6.58 4.75
C LYS A 116 -11.98 -5.79 3.47
N ALA A 117 -10.89 -5.32 2.85
CA ALA A 117 -10.95 -4.55 1.61
C ALA A 117 -11.61 -5.33 0.47
N LYS A 118 -11.27 -6.61 0.30
CA LYS A 118 -11.90 -7.48 -0.71
C LYS A 118 -13.41 -7.60 -0.49
N ARG A 119 -13.87 -7.80 0.75
CA ARG A 119 -15.32 -7.84 1.05
C ARG A 119 -16.01 -6.54 0.67
N MET A 120 -15.38 -5.39 0.96
CA MET A 120 -15.94 -4.09 0.56
C MET A 120 -16.05 -3.93 -0.96
N VAL A 121 -15.06 -4.40 -1.70
CA VAL A 121 -15.08 -4.38 -3.17
C VAL A 121 -16.19 -5.28 -3.73
N GLU A 122 -16.42 -6.44 -3.14
CA GLU A 122 -17.53 -7.34 -3.52
C GLU A 122 -18.90 -6.67 -3.34
N TYR A 123 -19.02 -5.71 -2.41
CA TYR A 123 -20.21 -4.85 -2.26
C TYR A 123 -20.20 -3.61 -3.16
N GLY A 124 -19.33 -3.58 -4.16
CA GLY A 124 -19.28 -2.49 -5.15
C GLY A 124 -18.58 -1.22 -4.68
N ARG A 125 -17.83 -1.25 -3.56
CA ARG A 125 -17.13 -0.06 -3.07
C ARG A 125 -15.75 0.11 -3.71
N ASP A 126 -15.36 1.35 -3.92
CA ASP A 126 -13.98 1.71 -4.24
C ASP A 126 -13.18 1.82 -2.93
N VAL A 127 -12.14 1.02 -2.82
CA VAL A 127 -11.26 0.98 -1.64
C VAL A 127 -9.83 1.36 -2.05
N VAL A 128 -9.22 2.23 -1.29
CA VAL A 128 -7.81 2.63 -1.48
C VAL A 128 -7.02 2.31 -0.22
N ILE A 129 -6.03 1.45 -0.34
CA ILE A 129 -5.08 1.15 0.73
C ILE A 129 -3.78 1.91 0.47
N PHE A 130 -3.40 2.74 1.44
CA PHE A 130 -2.06 3.33 1.51
C PHE A 130 -1.24 2.55 2.53
N LEU A 131 -0.20 1.86 2.06
CA LEU A 131 0.65 0.99 2.90
C LEU A 131 2.03 1.61 3.13
N ASP A 132 2.35 1.91 4.34
CA ASP A 132 3.70 2.31 4.78
C ASP A 132 4.28 1.26 5.75
N SER A 133 5.17 0.39 5.33
CA SER A 133 5.74 0.18 4.00
C SER A 133 5.65 -1.28 3.56
N ILE A 134 5.61 -1.52 2.26
CA ILE A 134 5.66 -2.87 1.70
C ILE A 134 7.00 -3.56 2.02
N THR A 135 8.08 -2.80 2.12
CA THR A 135 9.40 -3.30 2.47
C THR A 135 9.40 -3.96 3.85
N ARG A 136 8.83 -3.28 4.85
CA ARG A 136 8.75 -3.79 6.23
C ARG A 136 7.78 -4.95 6.34
N LEU A 137 6.67 -4.91 5.62
CA LEU A 137 5.73 -6.01 5.56
C LEU A 137 6.36 -7.26 4.94
N ALA A 138 7.15 -7.11 3.87
CA ALA A 138 7.88 -8.22 3.26
C ALA A 138 8.93 -8.83 4.20
N ARG A 139 9.63 -7.99 4.98
CA ARG A 139 10.54 -8.46 6.04
C ARG A 139 9.81 -9.30 7.09
N ALA A 140 8.62 -8.87 7.53
CA ALA A 140 7.81 -9.59 8.49
C ALA A 140 7.37 -10.96 7.94
N TRP A 141 6.94 -11.02 6.69
CA TRP A 141 6.63 -12.31 6.06
C TRP A 141 7.85 -13.20 5.90
N ASN A 142 9.02 -12.64 5.61
CA ASN A 142 10.25 -13.43 5.55
C ASN A 142 10.61 -14.05 6.92
N ALA A 143 10.36 -13.32 8.01
CA ALA A 143 10.59 -13.82 9.37
C ALA A 143 9.62 -14.96 9.75
N GLU A 144 8.37 -14.90 9.27
CA GLU A 144 7.31 -15.87 9.59
C GLU A 144 7.23 -17.03 8.59
N CYS A 145 7.91 -16.95 7.45
CA CYS A 145 7.88 -17.97 6.42
C CYS A 145 8.64 -19.22 6.87
N PRO A 146 8.07 -20.42 6.76
CA PRO A 146 8.82 -21.65 6.94
C PRO A 146 10.01 -21.72 5.97
N HIS A 147 11.17 -22.05 6.48
CA HIS A 147 12.38 -22.14 5.66
C HIS A 147 12.25 -23.18 4.55
N SER A 148 12.39 -22.71 3.31
CA SER A 148 12.37 -23.59 2.11
C SER A 148 13.68 -24.32 1.88
N GLY A 149 14.75 -23.93 2.57
CA GLY A 149 16.13 -24.36 2.31
C GLY A 149 16.80 -23.63 1.14
N LYS A 150 16.08 -22.75 0.45
CA LYS A 150 16.61 -21.91 -0.65
C LYS A 150 16.54 -20.45 -0.24
N ILE A 151 17.68 -19.88 0.07
CA ILE A 151 17.79 -18.46 0.45
C ILE A 151 18.30 -17.68 -0.77
N LEU A 152 17.56 -16.63 -1.13
CA LEU A 152 17.94 -15.67 -2.14
C LEU A 152 18.99 -14.69 -1.59
N SER A 153 19.58 -13.88 -2.46
CA SER A 153 20.44 -12.79 -2.07
C SER A 153 19.76 -11.90 -1.00
N GLY A 154 20.52 -11.45 -0.01
CA GLY A 154 20.00 -10.60 1.07
C GLY A 154 19.26 -11.35 2.18
N GLY A 155 19.28 -12.68 2.21
CA GLY A 155 18.68 -13.47 3.29
C GLY A 155 17.18 -13.68 3.18
N ILE A 156 16.59 -13.50 1.98
CA ILE A 156 15.17 -13.73 1.73
C ILE A 156 14.96 -15.20 1.35
N ASP A 157 14.02 -15.87 2.02
CA ASP A 157 13.58 -17.20 1.62
C ASP A 157 12.84 -17.14 0.28
N ALA A 158 13.10 -18.10 -0.59
CA ALA A 158 12.50 -18.15 -1.93
C ALA A 158 10.97 -18.12 -1.92
N ASN A 159 10.33 -18.63 -0.87
CA ASN A 159 8.87 -18.63 -0.72
C ASN A 159 8.32 -17.39 -0.02
N ALA A 160 9.17 -16.59 0.64
CA ALA A 160 8.74 -15.45 1.46
C ALA A 160 8.02 -14.37 0.67
N MET A 161 8.38 -14.17 -0.60
CA MET A 161 7.81 -13.11 -1.43
C MET A 161 6.43 -13.44 -2.04
N GLN A 162 5.97 -14.68 -1.95
CA GLN A 162 4.68 -15.06 -2.55
C GLN A 162 3.48 -14.33 -1.90
N ARG A 163 3.43 -14.30 -0.56
CA ARG A 163 2.32 -13.65 0.16
C ARG A 163 2.31 -12.14 -0.02
N PRO A 164 3.44 -11.40 0.16
CA PRO A 164 3.50 -9.98 -0.16
C PRO A 164 3.08 -9.65 -1.59
N LYS A 165 3.54 -10.42 -2.57
CA LYS A 165 3.13 -10.25 -3.97
C LYS A 165 1.63 -10.49 -4.17
N ARG A 166 1.06 -11.49 -3.49
CA ARG A 166 -0.39 -11.75 -3.53
C ARG A 166 -1.18 -10.62 -2.89
N PHE A 167 -0.70 -10.08 -1.76
CA PHE A 167 -1.29 -8.90 -1.12
C PHE A 167 -1.33 -7.72 -2.11
N PHE A 168 -0.19 -7.32 -2.63
CA PHE A 168 -0.07 -6.19 -3.55
C PHE A 168 -0.78 -6.45 -4.89
N GLY A 169 -0.69 -7.68 -5.38
CA GLY A 169 -1.36 -8.15 -6.60
C GLY A 169 -2.89 -8.26 -6.48
N SER A 170 -3.45 -8.11 -5.28
CA SER A 170 -4.91 -8.11 -5.07
C SER A 170 -5.57 -6.84 -5.59
N ALA A 171 -4.80 -5.77 -5.78
CA ALA A 171 -5.33 -4.53 -6.34
C ALA A 171 -5.82 -4.75 -7.77
N ARG A 172 -7.10 -4.46 -7.99
CA ARG A 172 -7.77 -4.55 -9.28
C ARG A 172 -9.09 -3.79 -9.27
N ARG A 173 -9.54 -3.41 -10.43
CA ARG A 173 -10.91 -3.01 -10.69
C ARG A 173 -11.69 -4.23 -11.16
N VAL A 174 -12.97 -4.30 -10.85
CA VAL A 174 -13.84 -5.38 -11.30
C VAL A 174 -15.01 -4.83 -12.14
N GLN A 175 -15.41 -5.59 -13.13
CA GLN A 175 -16.47 -5.20 -14.08
C GLN A 175 -17.82 -5.02 -13.39
N GLU A 176 -18.10 -5.84 -12.39
CA GLU A 176 -19.33 -5.86 -11.61
C GLU A 176 -19.47 -4.63 -10.69
N GLY A 177 -18.45 -3.82 -10.61
CA GLY A 177 -18.37 -2.62 -9.79
C GLY A 177 -17.42 -2.78 -8.59
N GLY A 178 -16.93 -1.64 -8.13
CA GLY A 178 -15.91 -1.57 -7.07
C GLY A 178 -14.49 -1.72 -7.60
N SER A 179 -13.55 -1.27 -6.77
CA SER A 179 -12.12 -1.39 -7.07
C SER A 179 -11.30 -1.44 -5.78
N LEU A 180 -10.16 -2.13 -5.84
CA LEU A 180 -9.13 -2.09 -4.81
C LEU A 180 -7.87 -1.48 -5.40
N THR A 181 -7.50 -0.30 -4.93
CA THR A 181 -6.24 0.38 -5.28
C THR A 181 -5.28 0.24 -4.12
N ILE A 182 -4.03 -0.13 -4.38
CA ILE A 182 -2.99 -0.22 -3.35
C ILE A 182 -1.82 0.67 -3.76
N ILE A 183 -1.53 1.67 -2.93
CA ILE A 183 -0.38 2.55 -3.06
C ILE A 183 0.54 2.25 -1.87
N ALA A 184 1.69 1.68 -2.13
CA ALA A 184 2.63 1.25 -1.11
C ALA A 184 3.96 2.02 -1.21
N THR A 185 4.56 2.31 -0.07
CA THR A 185 5.92 2.83 -0.04
C THR A 185 6.92 1.68 -0.09
N ALA A 186 7.95 1.83 -0.92
CA ALA A 186 9.08 0.93 -1.01
C ALA A 186 10.36 1.70 -0.65
N LEU A 187 11.14 1.16 0.28
CA LEU A 187 12.38 1.79 0.74
C LEU A 187 13.56 1.35 -0.11
N ILE A 188 14.34 2.31 -0.56
CA ILE A 188 15.62 2.13 -1.25
C ILE A 188 16.73 2.83 -0.49
N ASP A 189 17.98 2.56 -0.85
CA ASP A 189 19.18 3.20 -0.27
C ASP A 189 19.24 3.10 1.27
N THR A 190 18.73 2.01 1.82
CA THR A 190 18.74 1.73 3.26
C THR A 190 20.05 1.12 3.73
N GLY A 191 20.93 0.74 2.81
CA GLY A 191 22.12 -0.05 3.07
C GLY A 191 21.83 -1.54 3.32
N SER A 192 20.58 -1.97 3.23
CA SER A 192 20.14 -3.35 3.40
C SER A 192 20.02 -4.07 2.07
N ARG A 193 20.80 -5.13 1.87
CA ARG A 193 20.69 -5.99 0.68
C ARG A 193 19.32 -6.66 0.58
N MET A 194 18.69 -6.95 1.72
CA MET A 194 17.34 -7.48 1.75
C MET A 194 16.33 -6.49 1.13
N ASP A 195 16.43 -5.21 1.47
CA ASP A 195 15.51 -4.19 0.94
C ASP A 195 15.67 -3.98 -0.57
N GLU A 196 16.90 -4.06 -1.08
CA GLU A 196 17.14 -4.02 -2.52
C GLU A 196 16.43 -5.17 -3.24
N VAL A 197 16.56 -6.40 -2.73
CA VAL A 197 15.89 -7.57 -3.30
C VAL A 197 14.37 -7.43 -3.21
N ILE A 198 13.83 -6.97 -2.08
CA ILE A 198 12.40 -6.73 -1.90
C ILE A 198 11.91 -5.72 -2.94
N PHE A 199 12.61 -4.60 -3.11
CA PHE A 199 12.24 -3.59 -4.10
C PHE A 199 12.20 -4.17 -5.52
N GLU A 200 13.26 -4.87 -5.96
CA GLU A 200 13.32 -5.48 -7.30
C GLU A 200 12.16 -6.48 -7.52
N GLU A 201 11.79 -7.24 -6.51
CA GLU A 201 10.67 -8.19 -6.58
C GLU A 201 9.31 -7.49 -6.72
N PHE A 202 9.11 -6.35 -6.06
CA PHE A 202 7.85 -5.58 -6.18
C PHE A 202 7.79 -4.71 -7.42
N LYS A 203 8.92 -4.23 -7.92
CA LYS A 203 9.00 -3.46 -9.17
C LYS A 203 8.34 -4.22 -10.34
N GLY A 204 8.54 -5.54 -10.40
CA GLY A 204 7.91 -6.40 -11.41
C GLY A 204 6.42 -6.70 -11.15
N THR A 205 5.89 -6.42 -9.96
CA THR A 205 4.49 -6.66 -9.59
C THR A 205 3.63 -5.41 -9.70
N GLY A 206 4.21 -4.24 -9.46
CA GLY A 206 3.58 -2.94 -9.64
C GLY A 206 3.31 -2.64 -11.11
N ASN A 207 2.35 -1.77 -11.37
CA ASN A 207 2.06 -1.22 -12.71
C ASN A 207 2.15 0.32 -12.73
N GLN A 208 2.70 0.89 -11.66
CA GLN A 208 3.04 2.31 -11.53
C GLN A 208 4.18 2.50 -10.52
N GLU A 209 5.09 3.39 -10.83
CA GLU A 209 6.22 3.78 -9.99
C GLU A 209 6.48 5.29 -10.11
#